data_fb05106957ca12b31edfec73e0413889
#
_entry.id   fb05106957ca12b31edfec73e0413889
#
_cell.length_a   1.000
_cell.length_b   1.000
_cell.length_c   1.000
_cell.angle_alpha   90.00
_cell.angle_beta   90.00
_cell.angle_gamma   90.00
#
_symmetry.space_group_name_H-M   'P 1'
#
loop_
_entity.id
_entity.type
_entity.pdbx_description
1 polymer ?
#
loop_
_entity_poly.entity_id
_entity_poly.type
_entity_poly.pdbx_seq_one_letter_code
_entity_poly.pdbx_strand_id
1 'polypeptide(L)'
;MSYPKQVYFGDSGEVNANFRPASAPPNVGQAGDGIHYLATTDMTRGEYGLYRVMMKANAGGPKTHFHRTISESFFILNGTVRLYNGEKWVDAQEGDFLHVPQGGLHAFRNDSDAPAEMLLLFTPGAPREEYFEQISRMGNATAEERAAFLDKHDSYFVD
;
A
#
# COMPACT_ATOMS: atom_id res chain seq x y z
N MET A 1 16.42 12.27 19.12
CA MET A 1 16.23 12.34 17.64
C MET A 1 16.31 13.80 17.21
N SER A 2 16.93 14.09 16.08
CA SER A 2 16.98 15.41 15.45
C SER A 2 16.25 15.37 14.10
N TYR A 3 15.90 16.52 13.56
CA TYR A 3 15.39 16.61 12.18
C TYR A 3 16.41 16.03 11.20
N PRO A 4 15.96 15.47 10.05
CA PRO A 4 16.86 15.05 8.98
C PRO A 4 17.67 16.22 8.44
N LYS A 5 18.71 15.92 7.68
CA LYS A 5 19.54 16.96 7.05
C LYS A 5 18.68 17.79 6.07
N GLN A 6 18.97 19.08 6.04
CA GLN A 6 18.37 20.01 5.08
C GLN A 6 18.62 19.55 3.65
N VAL A 7 17.58 19.52 2.82
CA VAL A 7 17.63 19.14 1.38
C VAL A 7 17.23 20.31 0.47
N TYR A 8 16.67 21.38 1.02
CA TYR A 8 16.32 22.61 0.32
C TYR A 8 17.19 23.77 0.84
N PHE A 9 17.85 24.49 -0.07
CA PHE A 9 18.84 25.53 0.26
C PHE A 9 18.47 26.91 -0.29
N GLY A 10 17.25 27.06 -0.83
CA GLY A 10 16.76 28.36 -1.31
C GLY A 10 16.38 29.30 -0.18
N ASP A 11 16.45 30.62 -0.46
CA ASP A 11 16.09 31.69 0.51
C ASP A 11 14.57 31.90 0.60
N SER A 12 13.80 31.39 -0.35
CA SER A 12 12.34 31.47 -0.41
C SER A 12 11.73 30.13 -0.79
N GLY A 13 10.45 29.93 -0.48
CA GLY A 13 9.73 28.72 -0.92
C GLY A 13 9.52 28.65 -2.44
N GLU A 14 9.12 27.50 -2.94
CA GLU A 14 8.83 27.21 -4.34
C GLU A 14 7.38 26.79 -4.53
N VAL A 15 6.84 27.05 -5.72
CA VAL A 15 5.50 26.58 -6.12
C VAL A 15 5.64 25.19 -6.76
N ASN A 16 5.78 24.17 -5.93
CA ASN A 16 6.04 22.80 -6.36
C ASN A 16 5.14 21.75 -5.69
N ALA A 17 4.09 22.17 -5.00
CA ALA A 17 3.13 21.25 -4.39
C ALA A 17 2.25 20.57 -5.46
N ASN A 18 1.96 19.29 -5.27
CA ASN A 18 1.09 18.50 -6.13
C ASN A 18 -0.26 18.26 -5.46
N PHE A 19 -1.35 18.64 -6.12
CA PHE A 19 -2.71 18.42 -5.64
C PHE A 19 -3.40 17.35 -6.50
N ARG A 20 -3.97 16.34 -5.84
CA ARG A 20 -4.80 15.31 -6.48
C ARG A 20 -6.21 15.39 -5.92
N PRO A 21 -7.23 15.73 -6.73
CA PRO A 21 -8.61 15.77 -6.25
C PRO A 21 -9.14 14.36 -5.94
N ALA A 22 -10.02 14.25 -4.96
CA ALA A 22 -10.66 12.99 -4.59
C ALA A 22 -11.48 12.36 -5.73
N SER A 23 -11.96 13.18 -6.68
CA SER A 23 -12.71 12.77 -7.86
C SER A 23 -11.83 12.15 -8.98
N ALA A 24 -10.50 12.22 -8.87
CA ALA A 24 -9.63 11.59 -9.86
C ALA A 24 -9.87 10.06 -9.88
N PRO A 25 -9.92 9.44 -11.07
CA PRO A 25 -10.19 8.01 -11.18
C PRO A 25 -9.07 7.17 -10.53
N PRO A 26 -9.33 5.89 -10.21
CA PRO A 26 -8.28 4.98 -9.76
C PRO A 26 -7.23 4.77 -10.85
N ASN A 27 -6.00 4.51 -10.43
CA ASN A 27 -4.89 4.18 -11.33
C ASN A 27 -4.91 2.69 -11.72
N VAL A 28 -5.41 1.84 -10.82
CA VAL A 28 -5.58 0.41 -11.05
C VAL A 28 -6.98 0.00 -10.58
N GLY A 29 -7.62 -0.89 -11.33
CA GLY A 29 -8.98 -1.34 -11.01
C GLY A 29 -10.06 -0.37 -11.52
N GLN A 30 -11.15 -0.28 -10.79
CA GLN A 30 -12.32 0.53 -11.16
C GLN A 30 -12.87 1.31 -9.97
N ALA A 31 -13.80 2.21 -10.22
CA ALA A 31 -14.45 2.98 -9.17
C ALA A 31 -15.06 2.04 -8.10
N GLY A 32 -14.74 2.29 -6.83
CA GLY A 32 -15.19 1.49 -5.70
C GLY A 32 -14.45 0.17 -5.45
N ASP A 33 -13.56 -0.23 -6.37
CA ASP A 33 -12.74 -1.45 -6.25
C ASP A 33 -11.41 -1.25 -6.98
N GLY A 34 -10.53 -0.47 -6.39
CA GLY A 34 -9.29 -0.07 -7.06
C GLY A 34 -8.31 0.67 -6.17
N ILE A 35 -7.19 1.05 -6.76
CA ILE A 35 -6.08 1.72 -6.09
C ILE A 35 -5.84 3.08 -6.72
N HIS A 36 -5.80 4.11 -5.88
CA HIS A 36 -5.45 5.47 -6.25
C HIS A 36 -4.04 5.79 -5.75
N TYR A 37 -3.19 6.25 -6.64
CA TYR A 37 -1.85 6.72 -6.28
C TYR A 37 -1.94 8.16 -5.77
N LEU A 38 -1.80 8.35 -4.46
CA LEU A 38 -1.83 9.67 -3.84
C LEU A 38 -0.45 10.32 -3.87
N ALA A 39 0.59 9.54 -3.58
CA ALA A 39 1.97 9.93 -3.73
C ALA A 39 2.77 8.72 -4.22
N THR A 40 3.36 8.84 -5.39
CA THR A 40 4.24 7.81 -5.95
C THR A 40 5.65 7.94 -5.40
N THR A 41 6.43 6.87 -5.50
CA THR A 41 7.84 6.89 -5.12
C THR A 41 8.64 7.95 -5.88
N ASP A 42 8.36 8.15 -7.17
CA ASP A 42 9.01 9.18 -7.97
C ASP A 42 8.65 10.59 -7.48
N MET A 43 7.37 10.84 -7.19
CA MET A 43 6.89 12.12 -6.66
C MET A 43 7.58 12.49 -5.34
N THR A 44 7.79 11.52 -4.47
CA THR A 44 8.40 11.70 -3.15
C THR A 44 9.93 11.53 -3.14
N ARG A 45 10.55 11.30 -4.28
CA ARG A 45 11.98 11.01 -4.42
C ARG A 45 12.45 9.84 -3.55
N GLY A 46 11.60 8.81 -3.43
CA GLY A 46 11.92 7.63 -2.65
C GLY A 46 11.68 7.74 -1.15
N GLU A 47 11.11 8.83 -0.65
CA GLU A 47 10.84 8.96 0.78
C GLU A 47 9.69 8.07 1.24
N TYR A 48 8.61 8.03 0.47
CA TYR A 48 7.45 7.16 0.75
C TYR A 48 6.61 6.93 -0.52
N GLY A 49 5.74 5.93 -0.45
CA GLY A 49 4.62 5.75 -1.36
C GLY A 49 3.31 5.75 -0.57
N LEU A 50 2.29 6.49 -1.02
CA LEU A 50 0.98 6.57 -0.38
C LEU A 50 -0.12 6.24 -1.37
N TYR A 51 -0.95 5.29 -0.99
CA TYR A 51 -2.01 4.73 -1.84
C TYR A 51 -3.32 4.66 -1.07
N ARG A 52 -4.42 5.00 -1.76
CA ARG A 52 -5.78 4.81 -1.26
C ARG A 52 -6.35 3.58 -1.94
N VAL A 53 -6.73 2.59 -1.15
CA VAL A 53 -7.30 1.33 -1.62
C VAL A 53 -8.79 1.32 -1.30
N MET A 54 -9.60 1.12 -2.34
CA MET A 54 -11.03 0.91 -2.23
C MET A 54 -11.34 -0.56 -2.48
N MET A 55 -12.05 -1.19 -1.58
CA MET A 55 -12.43 -2.60 -1.63
C MET A 55 -13.95 -2.72 -1.64
N LYS A 56 -14.50 -3.41 -2.63
CA LYS A 56 -15.91 -3.80 -2.60
C LYS A 56 -16.20 -4.77 -1.45
N ALA A 57 -17.46 -5.01 -1.17
CA ALA A 57 -17.90 -6.05 -0.23
C ALA A 57 -17.29 -7.41 -0.59
N ASN A 58 -16.86 -8.14 0.43
CA ASN A 58 -16.27 -9.48 0.30
C ASN A 58 -15.04 -9.53 -0.65
N ALA A 59 -14.31 -8.41 -0.77
CA ALA A 59 -13.08 -8.37 -1.54
C ALA A 59 -11.99 -9.11 -0.78
N GLY A 60 -11.37 -10.10 -1.43
CA GLY A 60 -10.18 -10.76 -0.91
C GLY A 60 -9.01 -9.78 -0.74
N GLY A 61 -7.87 -10.33 -0.41
CA GLY A 61 -6.61 -9.58 -0.26
C GLY A 61 -5.43 -10.53 -0.40
N PRO A 62 -4.21 -10.02 -0.19
CA PRO A 62 -3.01 -10.85 -0.24
C PRO A 62 -3.03 -11.89 0.88
N LYS A 63 -2.41 -13.03 0.63
CA LYS A 63 -2.08 -13.99 1.67
C LYS A 63 -1.06 -13.37 2.64
N THR A 64 -0.83 -14.02 3.76
CA THR A 64 0.17 -13.60 4.74
C THR A 64 1.55 -13.50 4.10
N HIS A 65 2.20 -12.36 4.27
CA HIS A 65 3.51 -12.05 3.70
C HIS A 65 4.28 -11.07 4.57
N PHE A 66 5.51 -10.79 4.19
CA PHE A 66 6.36 -9.76 4.79
C PHE A 66 7.21 -9.08 3.72
N HIS A 67 7.80 -7.93 4.08
CA HIS A 67 8.75 -7.18 3.29
C HIS A 67 10.10 -7.12 4.01
N ARG A 68 11.20 -7.10 3.27
CA ARG A 68 12.55 -7.03 3.86
C ARG A 68 13.11 -5.61 3.91
N THR A 69 12.73 -4.78 2.96
CA THR A 69 13.33 -3.45 2.76
C THR A 69 12.41 -2.29 3.12
N ILE A 70 11.12 -2.52 3.07
CA ILE A 70 10.09 -1.50 3.33
C ILE A 70 9.21 -1.88 4.52
N SER A 71 8.73 -0.88 5.24
CA SER A 71 7.62 -1.01 6.18
C SER A 71 6.31 -0.69 5.47
N GLU A 72 5.21 -1.28 5.93
CA GLU A 72 3.86 -0.99 5.44
C GLU A 72 2.97 -0.55 6.60
N SER A 73 2.20 0.50 6.38
CA SER A 73 1.25 0.98 7.36
C SER A 73 -0.14 1.13 6.75
N PHE A 74 -1.14 0.85 7.55
CA PHE A 74 -2.56 0.83 7.19
C PHE A 74 -3.30 1.85 8.04
N PHE A 75 -4.11 2.70 7.42
CA PHE A 75 -5.04 3.58 8.12
C PHE A 75 -6.42 3.43 7.50
N ILE A 76 -7.42 3.07 8.31
CA ILE A 76 -8.76 2.80 7.82
C ILE A 76 -9.53 4.12 7.66
N LEU A 77 -10.00 4.38 6.45
CA LEU A 77 -10.77 5.59 6.10
C LEU A 77 -12.27 5.38 6.22
N ASN A 78 -12.76 4.18 5.90
CA ASN A 78 -14.19 3.87 5.92
C ASN A 78 -14.43 2.36 5.95
N GLY A 79 -15.50 1.93 6.57
CA GLY A 79 -15.90 0.52 6.66
C GLY A 79 -15.03 -0.29 7.61
N THR A 80 -14.99 -1.60 7.39
CA THR A 80 -14.22 -2.54 8.20
C THR A 80 -13.23 -3.31 7.32
N VAL A 81 -11.94 -3.21 7.64
CA VAL A 81 -10.89 -4.00 7.00
C VAL A 81 -10.35 -5.01 7.98
N ARG A 82 -10.33 -6.26 7.59
CA ARG A 82 -9.75 -7.31 8.40
C ARG A 82 -8.24 -7.36 8.17
N LEU A 83 -7.46 -7.07 9.22
CA LEU A 83 -6.00 -7.00 9.21
C LEU A 83 -5.41 -8.16 10.00
N TYR A 84 -4.41 -8.84 9.44
CA TYR A 84 -3.56 -9.79 10.16
C TYR A 84 -2.30 -9.08 10.64
N ASN A 85 -2.02 -9.13 11.94
CA ASN A 85 -0.90 -8.42 12.57
C ASN A 85 0.31 -9.32 12.88
N GLY A 86 0.36 -10.51 12.28
CA GLY A 86 1.39 -11.51 12.54
C GLY A 86 1.03 -12.51 13.64
N GLU A 87 0.06 -12.19 14.49
CA GLU A 87 -0.41 -13.05 15.58
C GLU A 87 -1.89 -13.44 15.39
N LYS A 88 -2.73 -12.46 15.08
CA LYS A 88 -4.17 -12.66 14.93
C LYS A 88 -4.78 -11.72 13.89
N TRP A 89 -5.97 -12.08 13.44
CA TRP A 89 -6.82 -11.22 12.63
C TRP A 89 -7.58 -10.22 13.52
N VAL A 90 -7.59 -8.96 13.12
CA VAL A 90 -8.30 -7.86 13.79
C VAL A 90 -9.24 -7.20 12.79
N ASP A 91 -10.48 -6.96 13.20
CA ASP A 91 -11.45 -6.19 12.41
C ASP A 91 -11.23 -4.70 12.71
N ALA A 92 -10.42 -4.06 11.86
CA ALA A 92 -10.07 -2.65 11.98
C ALA A 92 -11.16 -1.77 11.36
N GLN A 93 -11.51 -0.68 12.05
CA GLN A 93 -12.56 0.25 11.68
C GLN A 93 -11.99 1.65 11.39
N GLU A 94 -12.84 2.55 10.93
CA GLU A 94 -12.46 3.94 10.65
C GLU A 94 -11.65 4.57 11.81
N GLY A 95 -10.49 5.12 11.48
CA GLY A 95 -9.55 5.70 12.42
C GLY A 95 -8.51 4.72 12.99
N ASP A 96 -8.68 3.42 12.79
CA ASP A 96 -7.69 2.43 13.24
C ASP A 96 -6.43 2.45 12.38
N PHE A 97 -5.30 2.16 13.02
CA PHE A 97 -3.97 2.19 12.41
C PHE A 97 -3.17 0.92 12.76
N LEU A 98 -2.52 0.34 11.76
CA LEU A 98 -1.54 -0.72 11.92
C LEU A 98 -0.23 -0.33 11.25
N HIS A 99 0.88 -0.41 11.98
CA HIS A 99 2.23 -0.29 11.43
C HIS A 99 2.92 -1.66 11.43
N VAL A 100 3.42 -2.05 10.27
CA VAL A 100 4.17 -3.29 10.07
C VAL A 100 5.60 -2.95 9.70
N PRO A 101 6.58 -3.17 10.59
CA PRO A 101 7.99 -2.96 10.24
C PRO A 101 8.49 -4.03 9.25
N GLN A 102 9.69 -3.83 8.73
CA GLN A 102 10.38 -4.82 7.92
C GLN A 102 10.42 -6.18 8.64
N GLY A 103 10.07 -7.25 7.92
CA GLY A 103 9.97 -8.60 8.48
C GLY A 103 8.66 -8.91 9.21
N GLY A 104 7.79 -7.94 9.41
CA GLY A 104 6.50 -8.14 10.06
C GLY A 104 5.52 -8.92 9.18
N LEU A 105 4.97 -10.03 9.71
CA LEU A 105 3.93 -10.81 9.02
C LEU A 105 2.61 -10.04 9.02
N HIS A 106 2.00 -9.91 7.86
CA HIS A 106 0.73 -9.21 7.71
C HIS A 106 -0.08 -9.70 6.51
N ALA A 107 -1.35 -9.37 6.53
CA ALA A 107 -2.31 -9.55 5.44
C ALA A 107 -3.52 -8.65 5.68
N PHE A 108 -4.31 -8.41 4.64
CA PHE A 108 -5.57 -7.67 4.76
C PHE A 108 -6.62 -8.23 3.82
N ARG A 109 -7.89 -8.00 4.13
CA ARG A 109 -9.03 -8.32 3.28
C ARG A 109 -10.30 -7.63 3.77
N ASN A 110 -11.29 -7.54 2.92
CA ASN A 110 -12.63 -7.11 3.31
C ASN A 110 -13.57 -8.32 3.31
N ASP A 111 -13.84 -8.88 4.48
CA ASP A 111 -14.78 -10.00 4.67
C ASP A 111 -16.21 -9.51 4.97
N SER A 112 -16.46 -8.19 4.99
CA SER A 112 -17.76 -7.61 5.29
C SER A 112 -18.66 -7.52 4.06
N ASP A 113 -19.96 -7.40 4.28
CA ASP A 113 -20.96 -7.21 3.21
C ASP A 113 -21.06 -5.75 2.73
N ALA A 114 -20.14 -4.88 3.18
CA ALA A 114 -20.09 -3.47 2.81
C ALA A 114 -18.72 -3.12 2.19
N PRO A 115 -18.64 -2.07 1.36
CA PRO A 115 -17.35 -1.59 0.89
C PRO A 115 -16.50 -1.04 2.04
N ALA A 116 -15.19 -1.11 1.87
CA ALA A 116 -14.21 -0.58 2.81
C ALA A 116 -13.13 0.21 2.07
N GLU A 117 -12.46 1.10 2.81
CA GLU A 117 -11.45 1.98 2.24
C GLU A 117 -10.33 2.22 3.25
N MET A 118 -9.09 2.19 2.76
CA MET A 118 -7.91 2.41 3.60
C MET A 118 -6.80 3.14 2.85
N LEU A 119 -5.87 3.72 3.59
CA LEU A 119 -4.57 4.16 3.09
C LEU A 119 -3.53 3.07 3.34
N LEU A 120 -2.65 2.90 2.35
CA LEU A 120 -1.40 2.15 2.47
C LEU A 120 -0.25 3.14 2.36
N LEU A 121 0.66 3.11 3.33
CA LEU A 121 1.89 3.89 3.34
C LEU A 121 3.08 2.92 3.34
N PHE A 122 3.96 3.05 2.34
CA PHE A 122 5.22 2.33 2.29
C PHE A 122 6.39 3.27 2.54
N THR A 123 7.29 2.90 3.45
CA THR A 123 8.51 3.66 3.76
C THR A 123 9.72 2.74 3.97
N PRO A 124 10.91 3.11 3.41
CA PRO A 124 11.08 4.12 2.35
C PRO A 124 10.22 3.82 1.12
N GLY A 125 10.17 4.74 0.17
CA GLY A 125 9.46 4.55 -1.08
C GLY A 125 10.05 3.40 -1.90
N ALA A 126 9.20 2.65 -2.59
CA ALA A 126 9.55 1.52 -3.43
C ALA A 126 8.62 1.50 -4.67
N PRO A 127 8.98 0.85 -5.78
CA PRO A 127 8.19 0.84 -7.01
C PRO A 127 6.93 -0.04 -6.88
N ARG A 128 6.05 0.29 -5.93
CA ARG A 128 4.81 -0.46 -5.65
C ARG A 128 3.78 -0.29 -6.75
N GLU A 129 3.83 0.79 -7.52
CA GLU A 129 2.95 1.02 -8.66
C GLU A 129 3.09 -0.11 -9.67
N GLU A 130 4.31 -0.48 -10.05
CA GLU A 130 4.56 -1.62 -10.95
C GLU A 130 4.01 -2.94 -10.38
N TYR A 131 4.16 -3.16 -9.08
CA TYR A 131 3.58 -4.32 -8.41
C TYR A 131 2.06 -4.34 -8.56
N PHE A 132 1.36 -3.26 -8.24
CA PHE A 132 -0.10 -3.18 -8.33
C PHE A 132 -0.61 -3.36 -9.75
N GLU A 133 0.09 -2.84 -10.75
CA GLU A 133 -0.30 -2.95 -12.16
C GLU A 133 -0.12 -4.36 -12.73
N GLN A 134 0.81 -5.13 -12.19
CA GLN A 134 1.20 -6.42 -12.77
C GLN A 134 0.77 -7.64 -11.97
N ILE A 135 0.50 -7.52 -10.67
CA ILE A 135 0.22 -8.67 -9.81
C ILE A 135 -0.97 -9.52 -10.31
N SER A 136 -1.99 -8.89 -10.89
CA SER A 136 -3.14 -9.60 -11.44
C SER A 136 -2.78 -10.54 -12.60
N ARG A 137 -1.70 -10.22 -13.34
CA ARG A 137 -1.21 -11.02 -14.47
C ARG A 137 -0.43 -12.24 -14.00
N MET A 138 0.06 -12.25 -12.78
CA MET A 138 0.83 -13.34 -12.19
C MET A 138 -0.01 -14.61 -11.93
N GLY A 139 -1.33 -14.53 -12.05
CA GLY A 139 -2.21 -15.69 -11.99
C GLY A 139 -1.93 -16.75 -13.07
N ASN A 140 -1.51 -16.31 -14.25
CA ASN A 140 -1.20 -17.17 -15.39
C ASN A 140 0.31 -17.40 -15.60
N ALA A 141 1.17 -16.85 -14.72
CA ALA A 141 2.62 -16.99 -14.79
C ALA A 141 3.06 -18.36 -14.25
N THR A 142 4.22 -18.83 -14.71
CA THR A 142 4.87 -20.02 -14.14
C THR A 142 5.27 -19.76 -12.67
N ALA A 143 5.57 -20.81 -11.94
CA ALA A 143 6.04 -20.68 -10.55
C ALA A 143 7.35 -19.87 -10.46
N GLU A 144 8.27 -20.07 -11.43
CA GLU A 144 9.54 -19.35 -11.51
C GLU A 144 9.36 -17.86 -11.80
N GLU A 145 8.51 -17.52 -12.78
CA GLU A 145 8.18 -16.13 -13.13
C GLU A 145 7.52 -15.41 -11.95
N ARG A 146 6.59 -16.09 -11.27
CA ARG A 146 5.94 -15.55 -10.07
C ARG A 146 6.94 -15.30 -8.95
N ALA A 147 7.82 -16.27 -8.67
CA ALA A 147 8.85 -16.12 -7.63
C ALA A 147 9.79 -14.95 -7.94
N ALA A 148 10.26 -14.83 -9.18
CA ALA A 148 11.10 -13.71 -9.61
C ALA A 148 10.41 -12.37 -9.50
N PHE A 149 9.12 -12.29 -9.87
CA PHE A 149 8.32 -11.08 -9.73
C PHE A 149 8.15 -10.67 -8.26
N LEU A 150 7.83 -11.61 -7.38
CA LEU A 150 7.65 -11.35 -5.96
C LEU A 150 8.95 -10.93 -5.28
N ASP A 151 10.07 -11.56 -5.62
CA ASP A 151 11.39 -11.18 -5.11
C ASP A 151 11.80 -9.78 -5.57
N LYS A 152 11.60 -9.46 -6.86
CA LYS A 152 11.82 -8.12 -7.42
C LYS A 152 11.05 -7.04 -6.64
N HIS A 153 9.84 -7.36 -6.18
CA HIS A 153 8.95 -6.45 -5.49
C HIS A 153 8.95 -6.61 -3.97
N ASP A 154 9.99 -7.21 -3.41
CA ASP A 154 10.16 -7.36 -1.94
C ASP A 154 8.91 -7.93 -1.24
N SER A 155 8.29 -8.94 -1.83
CA SER A 155 7.04 -9.54 -1.33
C SER A 155 7.22 -11.03 -1.09
N TYR A 156 7.33 -11.44 0.18
CA TYR A 156 7.63 -12.81 0.60
C TYR A 156 6.43 -13.43 1.26
N PHE A 157 5.71 -14.26 0.52
CA PHE A 157 4.53 -14.95 1.02
C PHE A 157 4.90 -16.17 1.86
N VAL A 158 4.19 -16.35 2.96
CA VAL A 158 4.25 -17.54 3.81
C VAL A 158 2.97 -18.34 3.59
N ASP A 159 3.08 -19.67 3.69
CA ASP A 159 1.98 -20.62 3.44
C ASP A 159 0.82 -20.47 4.43
#